data_6acd9a84d50fccad67775ab645617b00
#
_entry.id   6acd9a84d50fccad67775ab645617b00
#
_cell.length_a   1.000
_cell.length_b   1.000
_cell.length_c   1.000
_cell.angle_alpha   90.00
_cell.angle_beta   90.00
_cell.angle_gamma   90.00
#
_symmetry.space_group_name_H-M   'P 1'
#
loop_
_entity.id
_entity.type
_entity.pdbx_description
1 polymer ?
#
loop_
_entity_poly.entity_id
_entity_poly.type
_entity_poly.pdbx_seq_one_letter_code
_entity_poly.pdbx_strand_id
1 'polypeptide(L)'
;MTHTTTLLADHKGMTTPKVSGDEYYVDANINITSYLEDGEIITASELGLSRINTVMITGCEVASGVALQRFVVELSATGAYESGTSFGLVGTVASTGAESANGDLGFVRVRVYGLL
;
A
#
# COMPACT_ATOMS: atom_id res chain seq x y z
N MET A 1 1.75 3.41 15.39
CA MET A 1 1.57 3.30 13.93
C MET A 1 2.05 1.94 13.49
N THR A 2 1.28 1.30 12.66
CA THR A 2 1.53 -0.06 12.21
C THR A 2 2.32 -0.12 10.90
N HIS A 3 2.44 0.99 10.20
CA HIS A 3 3.24 1.08 8.98
C HIS A 3 3.89 2.45 8.82
N THR A 4 4.90 2.51 7.96
CA THR A 4 5.56 3.75 7.54
C THR A 4 5.52 3.84 6.02
N THR A 5 5.01 4.94 5.49
CA THR A 5 4.92 5.18 4.06
C THR A 5 6.05 6.11 3.62
N THR A 6 6.82 5.69 2.63
CA THR A 6 7.90 6.49 2.05
C THR A 6 7.62 6.65 0.55
N LEU A 7 7.43 7.89 0.11
CA LEU A 7 7.25 8.19 -1.30
C LEU A 7 8.57 8.05 -2.04
N LEU A 8 8.53 7.45 -3.22
CA LEU A 8 9.72 7.26 -4.04
C LEU A 8 9.94 8.45 -4.96
N ALA A 9 11.19 8.89 -5.04
CA ALA A 9 11.56 10.00 -5.89
C ALA A 9 11.70 9.58 -7.35
N ASP A 10 11.43 10.52 -8.25
CA ASP A 10 11.76 10.35 -9.66
C ASP A 10 13.25 10.62 -9.91
N HIS A 11 13.66 10.64 -11.19
CA HIS A 11 15.07 10.87 -11.57
C HIS A 11 15.58 12.26 -11.19
N LYS A 12 14.70 13.20 -10.85
CA LYS A 12 15.05 14.55 -10.38
C LYS A 12 14.97 14.68 -8.86
N GLY A 13 14.67 13.61 -8.15
CA GLY A 13 14.51 13.63 -6.70
C GLY A 13 13.15 14.13 -6.22
N MET A 14 12.17 14.26 -7.10
CA MET A 14 10.84 14.75 -6.75
C MET A 14 9.93 13.61 -6.32
N THR A 15 9.21 13.82 -5.23
CA THR A 15 8.26 12.84 -4.68
C THR A 15 6.80 13.25 -4.87
N THR A 16 6.57 14.41 -5.47
CA THR A 16 5.21 14.87 -5.76
C THR A 16 4.52 13.98 -6.77
N PRO A 17 3.18 13.87 -6.73
CA PRO A 17 2.43 13.07 -7.69
C PRO A 17 2.72 13.48 -9.13
N LYS A 18 2.82 12.49 -10.00
CA LYS A 18 3.13 12.66 -11.42
C LYS A 18 1.86 12.51 -12.24
N VAL A 19 1.77 13.26 -13.33
CA VAL A 19 0.61 13.21 -14.24
C VAL A 19 0.65 11.92 -15.06
N SER A 20 -0.50 11.26 -15.15
CA SER A 20 -0.72 10.10 -16.02
C SER A 20 -2.09 10.25 -16.69
N GLY A 21 -2.13 10.89 -17.88
CA GLY A 21 -3.39 11.20 -18.55
C GLY A 21 -4.23 12.16 -17.72
N ASP A 22 -5.43 11.73 -17.34
CA ASP A 22 -6.38 12.53 -16.58
C ASP A 22 -6.19 12.41 -15.07
N GLU A 23 -5.22 11.66 -14.62
CA GLU A 23 -5.00 11.43 -13.20
C GLU A 23 -3.53 11.55 -12.84
N TYR A 24 -3.24 11.36 -11.56
CA TYR A 24 -1.89 11.44 -11.02
C TYR A 24 -1.50 10.07 -10.46
N TYR A 25 -0.21 9.80 -10.35
CA TYR A 25 0.26 8.59 -9.69
C TYR A 25 1.44 8.89 -8.77
N VAL A 26 1.58 8.05 -7.77
CA VAL A 26 2.74 8.04 -6.87
C VAL A 26 3.23 6.61 -6.71
N ASP A 27 4.54 6.46 -6.54
CA ASP A 27 5.14 5.21 -6.12
C ASP A 27 5.53 5.34 -4.66
N ALA A 28 5.25 4.32 -3.87
CA ALA A 28 5.54 4.34 -2.45
C ALA A 28 6.02 2.98 -1.95
N ASN A 29 6.93 2.99 -0.99
CA ASN A 29 7.25 1.84 -0.17
C ASN A 29 6.44 1.95 1.11
N ILE A 30 5.76 0.88 1.46
CA ILE A 30 5.01 0.80 2.71
C ILE A 30 5.68 -0.28 3.55
N ASN A 31 6.33 0.15 4.62
CA ASN A 31 6.98 -0.76 5.56
C ASN A 31 5.97 -1.13 6.65
N ILE A 32 5.50 -2.36 6.62
CA ILE A 32 4.52 -2.85 7.58
C ILE A 32 5.29 -3.48 8.73
N THR A 33 5.59 -2.68 9.74
CA THR A 33 6.38 -3.10 10.89
C THR A 33 5.58 -3.84 11.94
N SER A 34 4.25 -3.62 11.97
CA SER A 34 3.38 -4.25 12.95
C SER A 34 2.01 -4.48 12.30
N TYR A 35 1.92 -5.56 11.53
CA TYR A 35 0.66 -5.94 10.88
C TYR A 35 -0.35 -6.41 11.91
N LEU A 36 -1.57 -5.92 11.77
CA LEU A 36 -2.72 -6.41 12.53
C LEU A 36 -3.68 -7.08 11.56
N GLU A 37 -4.30 -8.17 12.00
CA GLU A 37 -5.31 -8.86 11.21
C GLU A 37 -6.40 -7.89 10.77
N ASP A 38 -7.04 -8.19 9.65
CA ASP A 38 -8.04 -7.38 8.93
C ASP A 38 -7.43 -6.29 8.04
N GLY A 39 -6.11 -6.17 8.00
CA GLY A 39 -5.40 -5.35 7.03
C GLY A 39 -4.91 -4.01 7.56
N GLU A 40 -3.98 -3.43 6.82
CA GLU A 40 -3.45 -2.08 7.05
C GLU A 40 -4.21 -1.09 6.18
N ILE A 41 -4.63 0.01 6.77
CA ILE A 41 -5.33 1.07 6.05
C ILE A 41 -4.33 2.13 5.61
N ILE A 42 -4.24 2.36 4.31
CA ILE A 42 -3.38 3.37 3.71
C ILE A 42 -4.26 4.50 3.21
N THR A 43 -3.99 5.72 3.66
CA THR A 43 -4.82 6.88 3.31
C THR A 43 -4.27 7.61 2.09
N ALA A 44 -5.16 8.24 1.34
CA ALA A 44 -4.75 9.08 0.20
C ALA A 44 -3.85 10.23 0.65
N SER A 45 -4.12 10.82 1.81
CA SER A 45 -3.36 11.95 2.32
C SER A 45 -1.89 11.62 2.57
N GLU A 46 -1.57 10.42 3.04
CA GLU A 46 -0.17 10.04 3.24
C GLU A 46 0.58 9.83 1.93
N LEU A 47 -0.13 9.69 0.82
CA LEU A 47 0.43 9.57 -0.54
C LEU A 47 0.46 10.90 -1.29
N GLY A 48 -0.06 11.96 -0.70
CA GLY A 48 -0.16 13.26 -1.34
C GLY A 48 -1.33 13.38 -2.33
N LEU A 49 -2.29 12.47 -2.25
CA LEU A 49 -3.47 12.45 -3.11
C LEU A 49 -4.73 12.80 -2.30
N SER A 50 -5.76 13.28 -2.98
CA SER A 50 -7.06 13.48 -2.36
C SER A 50 -8.01 12.31 -2.60
N ARG A 51 -7.77 11.54 -3.66
CA ARG A 51 -8.60 10.40 -4.03
C ARG A 51 -7.74 9.28 -4.61
N ILE A 52 -8.12 8.05 -4.32
CA ILE A 52 -7.47 6.85 -4.84
C ILE A 52 -8.43 6.17 -5.82
N ASN A 53 -7.96 5.96 -7.06
CA ASN A 53 -8.71 5.26 -8.08
C ASN A 53 -8.24 3.82 -8.28
N THR A 54 -6.92 3.61 -8.32
CA THR A 54 -6.32 2.31 -8.60
C THR A 54 -5.07 2.12 -7.79
N VAL A 55 -4.87 0.92 -7.29
CA VAL A 55 -3.65 0.53 -6.57
C VAL A 55 -3.06 -0.70 -7.22
N MET A 56 -1.77 -0.65 -7.52
CA MET A 56 -1.02 -1.79 -8.06
C MET A 56 0.11 -2.13 -7.10
N ILE A 57 0.25 -3.39 -6.78
CA ILE A 57 1.41 -3.88 -6.02
C ILE A 57 2.51 -4.20 -7.03
N THR A 58 3.65 -3.53 -6.90
CA THR A 58 4.76 -3.67 -7.82
C THR A 58 5.91 -4.49 -7.25
N GLY A 59 5.90 -4.79 -5.98
CA GLY A 59 6.89 -5.64 -5.35
C GLY A 59 6.69 -5.75 -3.85
N CYS A 60 7.40 -6.69 -3.24
CA CYS A 60 7.42 -6.83 -1.80
C CYS A 60 8.73 -7.50 -1.36
N GLU A 61 9.10 -7.25 -0.12
CA GLU A 61 10.27 -7.86 0.51
C GLU A 61 9.89 -8.20 1.94
N VAL A 62 9.92 -9.48 2.28
CA VAL A 62 9.54 -9.93 3.61
C VAL A 62 10.65 -9.65 4.62
N ALA A 63 10.27 -9.50 5.89
CA ALA A 63 11.22 -9.37 6.97
C ALA A 63 12.03 -10.66 7.14
N SER A 64 13.24 -10.52 7.69
CA SER A 64 14.11 -11.66 7.93
C SER A 64 13.44 -12.67 8.86
N GLY A 65 13.48 -13.96 8.47
CA GLY A 65 12.87 -15.03 9.25
C GLY A 65 11.37 -15.19 9.10
N VAL A 66 10.75 -14.38 8.26
CA VAL A 66 9.31 -14.44 7.99
C VAL A 66 9.06 -15.23 6.71
N ALA A 67 8.03 -16.06 6.71
CA ALA A 67 7.60 -16.78 5.51
C ALA A 67 7.21 -15.81 4.40
N LEU A 68 7.37 -16.24 3.14
CA LEU A 68 7.02 -15.42 2.00
C LEU A 68 5.56 -14.98 2.08
N GLN A 69 5.33 -13.69 1.89
CA GLN A 69 4.03 -13.05 1.97
C GLN A 69 3.54 -12.61 0.60
N ARG A 70 2.23 -12.58 0.43
CA ARG A 70 1.56 -11.93 -0.67
C ARG A 70 0.56 -10.95 -0.12
N PHE A 71 0.35 -9.85 -0.84
CA PHE A 71 -0.56 -8.80 -0.39
C PHE A 71 -1.72 -8.67 -1.37
N VAL A 72 -2.89 -8.43 -0.80
CA VAL A 72 -4.12 -8.18 -1.54
C VAL A 72 -4.57 -6.76 -1.23
N VAL A 73 -4.98 -6.02 -2.26
CA VAL A 73 -5.52 -4.67 -2.12
C VAL A 73 -7.03 -4.76 -1.99
N GLU A 74 -7.58 -4.11 -0.97
CA GLU A 74 -9.01 -3.95 -0.80
C GLU A 74 -9.40 -2.50 -1.01
N LEU A 75 -10.30 -2.22 -1.96
CA LEU A 75 -10.71 -0.86 -2.31
C LEU A 75 -12.08 -0.48 -1.76
N SER A 76 -12.92 -1.45 -1.37
CA SER A 76 -14.28 -1.16 -0.93
C SER A 76 -14.83 -2.19 0.06
N ALA A 77 -13.97 -2.85 0.81
CA ALA A 77 -14.38 -4.00 1.63
C ALA A 77 -15.30 -3.65 2.79
N THR A 78 -15.20 -2.44 3.34
CA THR A 78 -15.90 -2.08 4.59
C THR A 78 -16.66 -0.76 4.49
N GLY A 79 -16.86 -0.23 3.30
CA GLY A 79 -17.42 1.11 3.14
C GLY A 79 -16.40 2.22 3.37
N ALA A 80 -15.36 1.98 4.16
CA ALA A 80 -14.30 2.96 4.38
C ALA A 80 -13.56 3.30 3.08
N TYR A 81 -13.49 2.38 2.14
CA TYR A 81 -12.80 2.55 0.87
C TYR A 81 -13.70 3.11 -0.24
N GLU A 82 -15.00 3.08 -0.05
CA GLU A 82 -15.95 3.56 -1.05
C GLU A 82 -15.80 5.04 -1.35
N SER A 83 -15.31 5.81 -0.37
CA SER A 83 -15.06 7.23 -0.55
C SER A 83 -13.86 7.51 -1.47
N GLY A 84 -13.02 6.53 -1.73
CA GLY A 84 -11.79 6.69 -2.49
C GLY A 84 -10.68 7.39 -1.72
N THR A 85 -10.77 7.50 -0.40
CA THR A 85 -9.78 8.19 0.42
C THR A 85 -8.79 7.26 1.10
N SER A 86 -8.99 5.96 0.98
CA SER A 86 -8.09 4.96 1.56
C SER A 86 -8.20 3.64 0.83
N PHE A 87 -7.23 2.76 1.06
CA PHE A 87 -7.31 1.36 0.64
C PHE A 87 -6.70 0.48 1.73
N GLY A 88 -7.05 -0.79 1.72
CA GLY A 88 -6.50 -1.76 2.65
C GLY A 88 -5.45 -2.64 1.99
N LEU A 89 -4.42 -2.98 2.74
CA LEU A 89 -3.44 -4.01 2.36
C LEU A 89 -3.61 -5.19 3.31
N VAL A 90 -4.02 -6.33 2.76
CA VAL A 90 -4.15 -7.57 3.52
C VAL A 90 -2.97 -8.47 3.20
N GLY A 91 -2.21 -8.85 4.21
CA GLY A 91 -1.10 -9.78 4.06
C GLY A 91 -1.61 -11.21 4.10
N THR A 92 -1.10 -12.05 3.20
CA THR A 92 -1.40 -13.47 3.18
C THR A 92 -0.11 -14.28 3.10
N VAL A 93 -0.10 -15.47 3.70
CA VAL A 93 1.02 -16.38 3.60
C VAL A 93 0.98 -17.06 2.24
N ALA A 94 2.06 -16.93 1.47
CA ALA A 94 2.08 -17.40 0.07
C ALA A 94 1.84 -18.90 -0.06
N SER A 95 2.31 -19.70 0.90
CA SER A 95 2.18 -21.15 0.84
C SER A 95 0.79 -21.68 1.17
N THR A 96 0.01 -20.95 1.96
CA THR A 96 -1.31 -21.40 2.43
C THR A 96 -2.45 -20.54 1.92
N GLY A 97 -2.19 -19.29 1.55
CA GLY A 97 -3.21 -18.32 1.17
C GLY A 97 -4.01 -17.76 2.35
N ALA A 98 -3.73 -18.20 3.56
CA ALA A 98 -4.40 -17.68 4.75
C ALA A 98 -3.87 -16.29 5.11
N GLU A 99 -4.69 -15.48 5.79
CA GLU A 99 -4.23 -14.19 6.27
C GLU A 99 -3.02 -14.35 7.19
N SER A 100 -2.07 -13.41 7.06
CA SER A 100 -0.86 -13.42 7.86
C SER A 100 -1.17 -13.13 9.32
N ALA A 101 -0.37 -13.73 10.22
CA ALA A 101 -0.43 -13.41 11.63
C ALA A 101 0.10 -12.00 11.88
N ASN A 102 -0.24 -11.43 13.05
CA ASN A 102 0.28 -10.13 13.46
C ASN A 102 1.82 -10.16 13.52
N GLY A 103 2.45 -9.06 13.16
CA GLY A 103 3.90 -8.93 13.22
C GLY A 103 4.47 -8.09 12.08
N ASP A 104 5.79 -8.13 11.97
CA ASP A 104 6.52 -7.41 10.92
C ASP A 104 6.47 -8.20 9.61
N LEU A 105 5.79 -7.66 8.60
CA LEU A 105 5.68 -8.29 7.29
C LEU A 105 6.66 -7.74 6.26
N GLY A 106 7.44 -6.71 6.60
CA GLY A 106 8.40 -6.11 5.69
C GLY A 106 7.80 -5.05 4.79
N PHE A 107 8.31 -4.96 3.57
CA PHE A 107 7.97 -3.88 2.63
C PHE A 107 7.00 -4.34 1.55
N VAL A 108 6.08 -3.44 1.22
CA VAL A 108 5.26 -3.54 0.01
C VAL A 108 5.49 -2.29 -0.82
N ARG A 109 5.80 -2.46 -2.09
CA ARG A 109 5.88 -1.32 -3.02
C ARG A 109 4.60 -1.26 -3.82
N VAL A 110 4.02 -0.07 -3.88
CA VAL A 110 2.77 0.16 -4.59
C VAL A 110 2.90 1.33 -5.55
N ARG A 111 2.13 1.28 -6.64
CA ARG A 111 1.85 2.43 -7.48
C ARG A 111 0.37 2.75 -7.35
N VAL A 112 0.07 3.97 -6.96
CA VAL A 112 -1.29 4.41 -6.70
C VAL A 112 -1.67 5.51 -7.67
N TYR A 113 -2.79 5.33 -8.35
CA TYR A 113 -3.36 6.32 -9.25
C TYR A 113 -4.53 7.01 -8.57
N GLY A 114 -4.63 8.31 -8.74
CA GLY A 114 -5.70 9.08 -8.13
C GLY A 114 -5.69 10.53 -8.54
N LEU A 115 -6.35 11.36 -7.73
CA LEU A 115 -6.49 12.79 -7.97
C LEU A 115 -5.79 13.59 -6.88
N LEU A 116 -5.37 14.79 -7.23
CA LEU A 116 -4.80 15.74 -6.26
C LEU A 116 -5.87 16.37 -5.39
#